data_ec451c2920446b8bd2f0722db73d6d70
#
_entry.id   ec451c2920446b8bd2f0722db73d6d70
#
_cell.length_a   1.000
_cell.length_b   1.000
_cell.length_c   1.000
_cell.angle_alpha   90.00
_cell.angle_beta   90.00
_cell.angle_gamma   90.00
#
_symmetry.space_group_name_H-M   'P 1'
#
loop_
_entity.id
_entity.type
_entity.pdbx_description
1 polymer ?
#
loop_
_entity_poly.entity_id
_entity_poly.type
_entity_poly.pdbx_seq_one_letter_code
_entity_poly.pdbx_strand_id
1 'polypeptide(L)'
;MYYASQRIESGLASFGFEVSDNIQFNENKFQPFGSLKVITDFSNKSDAKINYVTDTSTIYTYTQEANSDHLINSMIGLTYTAGDYLNINSSYSRIQGNKSERRDTIDFAINFISNRETQYSLSLAGDENAEAKLGISKNIYGFDLGFNANQSISNNSNQEAELMLTYNF
;
A
#
# COMPACT_ATOMS: atom_id res chain seq x y z
N MET A 1 0.23 10.22 37.36
CA MET A 1 1.21 9.95 36.30
C MET A 1 1.50 11.27 35.62
N TYR A 2 2.74 11.69 35.56
CA TYR A 2 3.13 12.96 34.94
C TYR A 2 3.96 12.61 33.71
N TYR A 3 3.58 13.18 32.57
CA TYR A 3 4.33 13.05 31.30
C TYR A 3 5.08 14.35 31.06
N ALA A 4 6.39 14.27 30.89
CA ALA A 4 7.13 15.40 30.38
C ALA A 4 6.78 15.61 28.90
N SER A 5 6.83 16.87 28.43
CA SER A 5 6.64 17.15 27.00
C SER A 5 7.69 16.41 26.17
N GLN A 6 7.24 15.59 25.24
CA GLN A 6 8.10 14.87 24.31
C GLN A 6 8.14 15.62 22.99
N ARG A 7 9.32 15.85 22.45
CA ARG A 7 9.51 16.38 21.10
C ARG A 7 10.04 15.27 20.22
N ILE A 8 9.26 14.88 19.21
CA ILE A 8 9.65 13.92 18.19
C ILE A 8 10.01 14.71 16.94
N GLU A 9 11.25 14.59 16.48
CA GLU A 9 11.70 15.18 15.23
C GLU A 9 11.94 14.03 14.25
N SER A 10 11.19 14.02 13.14
CA SER A 10 11.37 13.08 12.05
C SER A 10 11.58 13.84 10.75
N GLY A 11 12.49 13.39 9.93
CA GLY A 11 12.74 13.93 8.61
C GLY A 11 13.14 12.80 7.65
N LEU A 12 12.47 12.75 6.50
CA LEU A 12 12.76 11.80 5.44
C LEU A 12 13.22 12.56 4.19
N ALA A 13 14.33 12.15 3.60
CA ALA A 13 14.72 12.57 2.27
C ALA A 13 14.74 11.35 1.35
N SER A 14 14.28 11.51 0.13
CA SER A 14 14.33 10.43 -0.85
C SER A 14 14.75 10.92 -2.21
N PHE A 15 15.54 10.10 -2.89
CA PHE A 15 15.94 10.30 -4.27
C PHE A 15 15.75 8.98 -5.03
N GLY A 16 15.28 9.06 -6.26
CA GLY A 16 15.04 7.88 -7.07
C GLY A 16 14.83 8.23 -8.52
N PHE A 17 14.69 7.19 -9.34
CA PHE A 17 14.30 7.28 -10.73
C PHE A 17 13.26 6.22 -11.04
N GLU A 18 12.45 6.53 -12.03
CA GLU A 18 11.46 5.62 -12.60
C GLU A 18 11.67 5.56 -14.10
N VAL A 19 11.54 4.37 -14.66
CA VAL A 19 11.60 4.11 -16.10
C VAL A 19 10.34 3.37 -16.49
N SER A 20 9.67 3.85 -17.52
CA SER A 20 8.52 3.17 -18.12
C SER A 20 8.56 3.34 -19.63
N ASP A 21 7.98 2.38 -20.34
CA ASP A 21 7.80 2.43 -21.78
C ASP A 21 6.37 2.05 -22.16
N ASN A 22 5.91 2.52 -23.32
CA ASN A 22 4.60 2.23 -23.85
C ASN A 22 4.74 1.50 -25.19
N ILE A 23 4.53 0.20 -25.16
CA ILE A 23 4.58 -0.66 -26.35
C ILE A 23 3.13 -0.89 -26.79
N GLN A 24 2.76 -0.29 -27.94
CA GLN A 24 1.43 -0.45 -28.50
C GLN A 24 1.44 -1.51 -29.60
N PHE A 25 0.49 -2.42 -29.53
CA PHE A 25 0.31 -3.46 -30.53
C PHE A 25 -1.18 -3.59 -30.87
N ASN A 26 -1.60 -3.07 -32.00
CA ASN A 26 -3.00 -2.86 -32.38
C ASN A 26 -3.75 -2.04 -31.32
N GLU A 27 -4.85 -2.58 -30.78
CA GLU A 27 -5.65 -1.97 -29.71
C GLU A 27 -5.11 -2.28 -28.31
N ASN A 28 -4.04 -3.05 -28.22
CA ASN A 28 -3.45 -3.48 -26.95
C ASN A 28 -2.25 -2.61 -26.59
N LYS A 29 -2.07 -2.38 -25.30
CA LYS A 29 -0.94 -1.63 -24.77
C LYS A 29 -0.24 -2.42 -23.68
N PHE A 30 1.08 -2.54 -23.80
CA PHE A 30 1.97 -3.05 -22.76
C PHE A 30 2.78 -1.89 -22.20
N GLN A 31 2.80 -1.75 -20.89
CA GLN A 31 3.56 -0.72 -20.21
C GLN A 31 4.41 -1.35 -19.11
N PRO A 32 5.62 -1.81 -19.44
CA PRO A 32 6.59 -2.20 -18.43
C PRO A 32 7.07 -0.95 -17.68
N PHE A 33 7.31 -1.09 -16.39
CA PHE A 33 7.86 -0.03 -15.56
C PHE A 33 8.80 -0.59 -14.50
N GLY A 34 9.71 0.26 -14.05
CA GLY A 34 10.61 -0.05 -12.95
C GLY A 34 11.05 1.20 -12.23
N SER A 35 11.27 1.11 -10.94
CA SER A 35 11.76 2.21 -10.14
C SER A 35 12.80 1.77 -9.12
N LEU A 36 13.72 2.67 -8.81
CA LEU A 36 14.67 2.53 -7.71
C LEU A 36 14.68 3.83 -6.91
N LYS A 37 14.47 3.73 -5.60
CA LYS A 37 14.39 4.86 -4.68
C LYS A 37 15.24 4.58 -3.45
N VAL A 38 16.11 5.51 -3.10
CA VAL A 38 16.84 5.52 -1.83
C VAL A 38 16.15 6.51 -0.91
N ILE A 39 15.84 6.07 0.30
CA ILE A 39 15.19 6.86 1.34
C ILE A 39 16.14 6.93 2.52
N THR A 40 16.44 8.13 2.99
CA THR A 40 17.24 8.35 4.19
C THR A 40 16.36 8.92 5.29
N ASP A 41 16.35 8.27 6.43
CA ASP A 41 15.67 8.73 7.63
C ASP A 41 16.66 9.49 8.51
N PHE A 42 16.37 10.75 8.78
CA PHE A 42 17.09 11.63 9.68
C PHE A 42 16.42 11.76 11.05
N SER A 43 15.48 10.86 11.36
CA SER A 43 14.80 10.86 12.65
C SER A 43 15.79 10.62 13.79
N ASN A 44 15.74 11.49 14.79
CA ASN A 44 16.55 11.34 15.99
C ASN A 44 15.91 10.34 16.96
N LYS A 45 16.74 9.76 17.83
CA LYS A 45 16.24 9.02 18.98
C LYS A 45 15.33 9.92 19.81
N SER A 46 14.20 9.40 20.25
CA SER A 46 13.26 10.13 21.07
C SER A 46 13.14 9.48 22.46
N ASP A 47 13.39 10.28 23.49
CA ASP A 47 13.29 9.85 24.89
C ASP A 47 11.98 10.34 25.50
N ALA A 48 11.13 9.41 25.91
CA ALA A 48 9.95 9.72 26.75
C ALA A 48 10.32 9.54 28.22
N LYS A 49 10.18 10.61 29.02
CA LYS A 49 10.40 10.59 30.46
C LYS A 49 9.07 10.52 31.19
N ILE A 50 8.92 9.52 32.05
CA ILE A 50 7.70 9.25 32.81
C ILE A 50 8.07 9.17 34.29
N ASN A 51 7.34 9.87 35.16
CA ASN A 51 7.43 9.70 36.60
C ASN A 51 6.04 9.54 37.23
N TYR A 52 6.00 8.86 38.35
CA TYR A 52 4.76 8.70 39.12
C TYR A 52 4.55 9.93 40.01
N VAL A 53 3.29 10.36 40.15
CA VAL A 53 2.94 11.50 41.03
C VAL A 53 3.30 11.24 42.49
N THR A 54 3.31 9.97 42.89
CA THR A 54 3.67 9.50 44.23
C THR A 54 5.17 9.34 44.47
N ASP A 55 5.96 9.28 43.39
CA ASP A 55 7.42 9.21 43.45
C ASP A 55 7.98 10.05 42.30
N THR A 56 8.24 11.32 42.62
CA THR A 56 8.81 12.28 41.67
C THR A 56 10.32 12.16 41.53
N SER A 57 10.97 11.38 42.38
CA SER A 57 12.42 11.20 42.38
C SER A 57 12.87 10.13 41.35
N THR A 58 12.00 9.21 41.00
CA THR A 58 12.31 8.14 40.04
C THR A 58 11.80 8.53 38.64
N ILE A 59 12.72 8.73 37.70
CA ILE A 59 12.41 9.01 36.30
C ILE A 59 12.64 7.76 35.47
N TYR A 60 11.59 7.26 34.84
CA TYR A 60 11.67 6.19 33.86
C TYR A 60 11.88 6.82 32.48
N THR A 61 12.95 6.43 31.80
CA THR A 61 13.20 6.89 30.44
C THR A 61 12.94 5.74 29.47
N TYR A 62 12.02 5.95 28.55
CA TYR A 62 11.78 5.05 27.41
C TYR A 62 12.40 5.70 26.17
N THR A 63 13.40 5.03 25.60
CA THR A 63 14.08 5.49 24.38
C THR A 63 13.49 4.75 23.19
N GLN A 64 12.91 5.48 22.26
CA GLN A 64 12.53 4.97 20.96
C GLN A 64 13.69 5.19 19.99
N GLU A 65 14.27 4.10 19.50
CA GLU A 65 15.31 4.18 18.49
C GLU A 65 14.70 4.38 17.09
N ALA A 66 15.43 5.10 16.20
CA ALA A 66 15.06 5.17 14.80
C ALA A 66 15.18 3.78 14.14
N ASN A 67 14.16 3.39 13.37
CA ASN A 67 14.09 2.03 12.84
C ASN A 67 15.12 1.73 11.75
N SER A 68 15.40 2.70 10.88
CA SER A 68 16.37 2.49 9.78
C SER A 68 16.91 3.83 9.30
N ASP A 69 18.23 3.92 9.13
CA ASP A 69 18.87 5.13 8.63
C ASP A 69 18.77 5.26 7.11
N HIS A 70 18.80 4.11 6.39
CA HIS A 70 18.73 4.07 4.93
C HIS A 70 17.89 2.91 4.44
N LEU A 71 16.96 3.21 3.54
CA LEU A 71 16.10 2.23 2.88
C LEU A 71 16.32 2.30 1.37
N ILE A 72 16.36 1.14 0.74
CA ILE A 72 16.31 1.01 -0.71
C ILE A 72 14.96 0.39 -1.06
N ASN A 73 14.20 1.10 -1.89
CA ASN A 73 12.96 0.59 -2.46
C ASN A 73 13.16 0.38 -3.97
N SER A 74 12.98 -0.86 -4.42
CA SER A 74 13.02 -1.25 -5.82
C SER A 74 11.67 -1.84 -6.24
N MET A 75 11.19 -1.48 -7.43
CA MET A 75 9.93 -1.98 -7.96
C MET A 75 10.08 -2.28 -9.45
N ILE A 76 9.47 -3.37 -9.88
CA ILE A 76 9.28 -3.71 -11.29
C ILE A 76 7.83 -4.11 -11.51
N GLY A 77 7.29 -3.81 -12.67
CA GLY A 77 5.91 -4.18 -12.97
C GLY A 77 5.57 -4.06 -14.43
N LEU A 78 4.36 -4.48 -14.74
CA LEU A 78 3.78 -4.48 -16.06
C LEU A 78 2.30 -4.13 -15.98
N THR A 79 1.86 -3.19 -16.80
CA THR A 79 0.44 -2.96 -17.06
C THR A 79 0.13 -3.42 -18.49
N TYR A 80 -0.91 -4.23 -18.63
CA TYR A 80 -1.47 -4.65 -19.92
C TYR A 80 -2.89 -4.12 -20.05
N THR A 81 -3.16 -3.46 -21.16
CA THR A 81 -4.51 -2.94 -21.48
C THR A 81 -4.93 -3.49 -22.84
N ALA A 82 -6.10 -4.11 -22.91
CA ALA A 82 -6.72 -4.55 -24.16
C ALA A 82 -7.99 -3.75 -24.40
N GLY A 83 -7.96 -2.88 -25.41
CA GLY A 83 -9.04 -1.93 -25.67
C GLY A 83 -9.46 -1.18 -24.39
N ASP A 84 -10.75 -0.90 -24.28
CA ASP A 84 -11.35 -0.24 -23.12
C ASP A 84 -11.94 -1.23 -22.10
N TYR A 85 -11.80 -2.53 -22.36
CA TYR A 85 -12.51 -3.56 -21.59
C TYR A 85 -11.66 -4.37 -20.61
N LEU A 86 -10.33 -4.42 -20.79
CA LEU A 86 -9.47 -5.22 -19.91
C LEU A 86 -8.22 -4.43 -19.52
N ASN A 87 -7.95 -4.37 -18.22
CA ASN A 87 -6.71 -3.87 -17.66
C ASN A 87 -6.16 -4.89 -16.66
N ILE A 88 -4.90 -5.27 -16.85
CA ILE A 88 -4.15 -6.15 -15.95
C ILE A 88 -2.93 -5.39 -15.46
N ASN A 89 -2.75 -5.32 -14.16
CA ASN A 89 -1.57 -4.74 -13.54
C ASN A 89 -0.88 -5.80 -12.68
N SER A 90 0.44 -5.87 -12.76
CA SER A 90 1.24 -6.73 -11.91
C SER A 90 2.52 -6.01 -11.53
N SER A 91 2.85 -6.01 -10.25
CA SER A 91 4.11 -5.46 -9.76
C SER A 91 4.70 -6.30 -8.63
N TYR A 92 6.01 -6.20 -8.52
CA TYR A 92 6.78 -6.69 -7.40
C TYR A 92 7.64 -5.55 -6.87
N SER A 93 7.59 -5.34 -5.57
CA SER A 93 8.43 -4.36 -4.90
C SER A 93 9.20 -4.98 -3.75
N ARG A 94 10.41 -4.46 -3.53
CA ARG A 94 11.26 -4.81 -2.40
C ARG A 94 11.74 -3.56 -1.70
N ILE A 95 11.54 -3.52 -0.39
CA ILE A 95 12.13 -2.53 0.50
C ILE A 95 13.16 -3.26 1.36
N GLN A 96 14.37 -2.71 1.43
CA GLN A 96 15.46 -3.24 2.24
C GLN A 96 16.13 -2.11 3.00
N GLY A 97 16.25 -2.25 4.32
CA GLY A 97 16.95 -1.33 5.20
C GLY A 97 18.33 -1.81 5.63
N ASN A 98 19.12 -0.94 6.24
CA ASN A 98 20.44 -1.26 6.79
C ASN A 98 20.37 -2.25 7.95
N LYS A 99 19.27 -2.25 8.71
CA LYS A 99 19.06 -3.13 9.88
C LYS A 99 18.31 -4.42 9.51
N SER A 100 18.49 -4.90 8.28
CA SER A 100 17.90 -6.15 7.77
C SER A 100 16.36 -6.15 7.67
N GLU A 101 15.72 -5.00 7.75
CA GLU A 101 14.30 -4.89 7.40
C GLU A 101 14.14 -5.14 5.91
N ARG A 102 13.60 -6.29 5.60
CA ARG A 102 13.25 -6.67 4.23
C ARG A 102 11.76 -6.88 4.17
N ARG A 103 11.13 -6.21 3.21
CA ARG A 103 9.74 -6.43 2.86
C ARG A 103 9.62 -6.63 1.36
N ASP A 104 9.05 -7.75 0.98
CA ASP A 104 8.72 -8.09 -0.41
C ASP A 104 7.19 -7.99 -0.58
N THR A 105 6.72 -7.24 -1.56
CA THR A 105 5.29 -7.08 -1.83
C THR A 105 5.01 -7.45 -3.27
N ILE A 106 3.95 -8.21 -3.48
CA ILE A 106 3.41 -8.55 -4.80
C ILE A 106 2.03 -7.91 -4.90
N ASP A 107 1.80 -7.17 -5.99
CA ASP A 107 0.51 -6.64 -6.34
C ASP A 107 0.08 -7.21 -7.70
N PHE A 108 -1.16 -7.64 -7.77
CA PHE A 108 -1.78 -8.12 -9.00
C PHE A 108 -3.22 -7.64 -9.05
N ALA A 109 -3.64 -7.06 -10.16
CA ALA A 109 -5.01 -6.60 -10.33
C ALA A 109 -5.49 -6.87 -11.76
N ILE A 110 -6.73 -7.31 -11.88
CA ILE A 110 -7.46 -7.44 -13.13
C ILE A 110 -8.73 -6.60 -13.02
N ASN A 111 -8.96 -5.72 -13.98
CA ASN A 111 -10.22 -5.00 -14.14
C ASN A 111 -10.78 -5.36 -15.52
N PHE A 112 -12.02 -5.77 -15.54
CA PHE A 112 -12.73 -6.15 -16.76
C PHE A 112 -14.08 -5.46 -16.83
N ILE A 113 -14.41 -4.90 -18.00
CA ILE A 113 -15.68 -4.27 -18.29
C ILE A 113 -16.41 -5.11 -19.33
N SER A 114 -17.58 -5.62 -18.98
CA SER A 114 -18.38 -6.41 -19.92
C SER A 114 -19.11 -5.51 -20.92
N ASN A 115 -19.58 -6.10 -22.03
CA ASN A 115 -20.40 -5.42 -23.04
C ASN A 115 -21.71 -4.80 -22.48
N ARG A 116 -22.08 -5.16 -21.25
CA ARG A 116 -23.24 -4.61 -20.53
C ARG A 116 -22.85 -3.58 -19.48
N GLU A 117 -21.65 -3.01 -19.60
CA GLU A 117 -21.10 -2.00 -18.68
C GLU A 117 -20.98 -2.47 -17.22
N THR A 118 -20.99 -3.78 -17.00
CA THR A 118 -20.67 -4.31 -15.67
C THR A 118 -19.15 -4.39 -15.51
N GLN A 119 -18.66 -3.79 -14.45
CA GLN A 119 -17.25 -3.80 -14.11
C GLN A 119 -16.98 -4.93 -13.11
N TYR A 120 -15.92 -5.66 -13.35
CA TYR A 120 -15.42 -6.70 -12.48
C TYR A 120 -13.97 -6.35 -12.10
N SER A 121 -13.65 -6.46 -10.84
CA SER A 121 -12.28 -6.28 -10.36
C SER A 121 -11.87 -7.46 -9.50
N LEU A 122 -10.65 -7.91 -9.69
CA LEU A 122 -9.98 -8.87 -8.83
C LEU A 122 -8.61 -8.32 -8.51
N SER A 123 -8.24 -8.26 -7.25
CA SER A 123 -6.88 -7.91 -6.87
C SER A 123 -6.33 -8.82 -5.79
N LEU A 124 -5.04 -9.03 -5.84
CA LEU A 124 -4.23 -9.71 -4.85
C LEU A 124 -3.06 -8.79 -4.52
N ALA A 125 -2.94 -8.39 -3.28
CA ALA A 125 -1.88 -7.49 -2.85
C ALA A 125 -1.36 -7.90 -1.49
N GLY A 126 -0.09 -7.73 -1.26
CA GLY A 126 0.50 -7.89 0.05
C GLY A 126 1.87 -8.54 0.07
N ASP A 127 2.34 -8.68 1.28
CA ASP A 127 3.57 -9.37 1.67
C ASP A 127 3.23 -10.70 2.38
N GLU A 128 3.69 -10.85 3.62
CA GLU A 128 3.31 -11.98 4.48
C GLU A 128 1.80 -11.98 4.85
N ASN A 129 1.12 -10.83 4.69
CA ASN A 129 -0.31 -10.64 4.97
C ASN A 129 -1.04 -10.27 3.67
N ALA A 130 -1.05 -11.19 2.72
CA ALA A 130 -1.71 -10.97 1.44
C ALA A 130 -3.24 -10.87 1.59
N GLU A 131 -3.83 -9.95 0.82
CA GLU A 131 -5.27 -9.74 0.73
C GLU A 131 -5.74 -9.99 -0.70
N ALA A 132 -6.86 -10.70 -0.82
CA ALA A 132 -7.60 -10.83 -2.07
C ALA A 132 -8.87 -9.97 -2.01
N LYS A 133 -9.13 -9.20 -3.05
CA LYS A 133 -10.34 -8.36 -3.17
C LYS A 133 -11.07 -8.69 -4.46
N LEU A 134 -12.37 -8.85 -4.37
CA LEU A 134 -13.28 -9.02 -5.50
C LEU A 134 -14.26 -7.85 -5.51
N GLY A 135 -14.43 -7.20 -6.64
CA GLY A 135 -15.42 -6.15 -6.84
C GLY A 135 -16.28 -6.42 -8.07
N ILE A 136 -17.55 -6.09 -7.95
CA ILE A 136 -18.49 -6.08 -9.06
C ILE A 136 -19.29 -4.79 -8.96
N SER A 137 -19.36 -4.01 -10.03
CA SER A 137 -20.17 -2.79 -10.04
C SER A 137 -20.89 -2.61 -11.37
N LYS A 138 -22.05 -1.97 -11.31
CA LYS A 138 -22.86 -1.66 -12.47
C LYS A 138 -23.71 -0.42 -12.25
N ASN A 139 -23.75 0.47 -13.25
CA ASN A 139 -24.73 1.54 -13.28
C ASN A 139 -26.04 1.04 -13.91
N ILE A 140 -27.16 1.29 -13.24
CA ILE A 140 -28.51 0.96 -13.70
C ILE A 140 -29.39 2.19 -13.50
N TYR A 141 -29.71 2.90 -14.57
CA TYR A 141 -30.58 4.08 -14.55
C TYR A 141 -30.16 5.18 -13.55
N GLY A 142 -28.85 5.45 -13.46
CA GLY A 142 -28.30 6.45 -12.53
C GLY A 142 -28.03 5.94 -11.10
N PHE A 143 -28.35 4.67 -10.84
CA PHE A 143 -27.95 4.00 -9.60
C PHE A 143 -26.69 3.18 -9.83
N ASP A 144 -25.66 3.44 -9.03
CA ASP A 144 -24.46 2.64 -8.98
C ASP A 144 -24.65 1.54 -7.94
N LEU A 145 -24.74 0.31 -8.40
CA LEU A 145 -24.75 -0.89 -7.58
C LEU A 145 -23.36 -1.45 -7.51
N GLY A 146 -22.85 -1.66 -6.30
CA GLY A 146 -21.52 -2.24 -6.06
C GLY A 146 -21.59 -3.37 -5.04
N PHE A 147 -20.80 -4.41 -5.28
CA PHE A 147 -20.50 -5.46 -4.32
C PHE A 147 -19.00 -5.60 -4.21
N ASN A 148 -18.48 -5.56 -3.00
CA ASN A 148 -17.08 -5.80 -2.70
C ASN A 148 -16.94 -6.91 -1.68
N ALA A 149 -15.99 -7.80 -1.89
CA ALA A 149 -15.58 -8.82 -0.92
C ALA A 149 -14.07 -8.75 -0.74
N ASN A 150 -13.63 -8.85 0.49
CA ASN A 150 -12.22 -8.82 0.87
C ASN A 150 -11.93 -10.02 1.76
N GLN A 151 -10.80 -10.68 1.52
CA GLN A 151 -10.33 -11.81 2.31
C GLN A 151 -8.82 -11.71 2.53
N SER A 152 -8.40 -11.73 3.78
CA SER A 152 -6.99 -11.96 4.13
C SER A 152 -6.62 -13.42 3.87
N ILE A 153 -5.50 -13.66 3.18
CA ILE A 153 -4.97 -14.99 2.87
C ILE A 153 -4.04 -15.49 3.98
N SER A 154 -3.64 -14.60 4.89
CA SER A 154 -2.82 -14.95 6.05
C SER A 154 -3.63 -15.64 7.15
N ASN A 155 -2.94 -16.21 8.16
CA ASN A 155 -3.51 -17.02 9.25
C ASN A 155 -4.59 -16.32 10.12
N ASN A 156 -4.75 -15.00 10.02
CA ASN A 156 -5.84 -14.25 10.62
C ASN A 156 -6.84 -13.89 9.52
N SER A 157 -7.75 -14.80 9.23
CA SER A 157 -8.75 -14.65 8.17
C SER A 157 -9.82 -13.61 8.53
N ASN A 158 -9.52 -12.35 8.30
CA ASN A 158 -10.56 -11.32 8.24
C ASN A 158 -11.27 -11.44 6.88
N GLN A 159 -12.58 -11.55 6.93
CA GLN A 159 -13.44 -11.55 5.76
C GLN A 159 -14.42 -10.39 5.89
N GLU A 160 -14.54 -9.61 4.84
CA GLU A 160 -15.50 -8.50 4.77
C GLU A 160 -16.25 -8.60 3.45
N ALA A 161 -17.53 -8.29 3.50
CA ALA A 161 -18.35 -8.13 2.30
C ALA A 161 -19.21 -6.88 2.46
N GLU A 162 -19.26 -6.07 1.43
CA GLU A 162 -19.98 -4.81 1.40
C GLU A 162 -20.89 -4.75 0.16
N LEU A 163 -22.12 -4.30 0.36
CA LEU A 163 -23.05 -3.94 -0.71
C LEU A 163 -23.22 -2.42 -0.72
N MET A 164 -23.00 -1.79 -1.84
CA MET A 164 -23.09 -0.34 -2.00
C MET A 164 -24.17 0.02 -3.02
N LEU A 165 -24.98 1.02 -2.68
CA LEU A 165 -25.94 1.65 -3.58
C LEU A 165 -25.75 3.15 -3.51
N THR A 166 -25.39 3.77 -4.63
CA THR A 166 -25.22 5.22 -4.74
C THR A 166 -26.09 5.74 -5.88
N TYR A 167 -26.71 6.87 -5.67
CA TYR A 167 -27.44 7.58 -6.72
C TYR A 167 -26.75 8.90 -7.04
N ASN A 168 -26.46 9.13 -8.30
CA ASN A 168 -25.84 10.38 -8.78
C ASN A 168 -26.95 11.29 -9.33
N PHE A 169 -27.12 12.47 -8.71
CA PHE A 169 -28.08 13.49 -9.09
C PHE A 169 -27.57 14.32 -10.26
#